data_18168704b8d040cc912d56588cb2ccb4
#
_entry.id   18168704b8d040cc912d56588cb2ccb4
#
_cell.length_a   1.000
_cell.length_b   1.000
_cell.length_c   1.000
_cell.angle_alpha   90.00
_cell.angle_beta   90.00
_cell.angle_gamma   90.00
#
_symmetry.space_group_name_H-M   'P 1'
#
loop_
_entity.id
_entity.type
_entity.pdbx_description
1 polymer ?
#
loop_
_entity_poly.entity_id
_entity_poly.type
_entity_poly.pdbx_seq_one_letter_code
_entity_poly.pdbx_strand_id
1 'polypeptide(L)'
;PGPPVLVMTSGNLGGEPIAFSDDDAFSRLAQLADGWLWHNREILAPCDDSVVRVFDGNELPIRRSRGYSPLPVTLPIPVPPTLAVGADLKNTLAVAEGGRGWLSQHLGDMDGLATLSAFDSARLHLETLTGVEPEVLVVDAHPGYRSAAWAGRNAGTRPIRPVQHHHAHIAAVMAEHGLDGTRPVIGFAFDGT
;
A
#
# COMPACT_ATOMS: atom_id res chain seq x y z
N PRO A 1 -26.14 3.60 -29.09
CA PRO A 1 -24.88 2.89 -29.04
C PRO A 1 -23.79 3.86 -28.54
N GLY A 2 -22.99 3.45 -27.57
CA GLY A 2 -21.87 4.23 -27.08
C GLY A 2 -20.71 4.25 -28.05
N PRO A 3 -19.63 5.03 -27.76
CA PRO A 3 -18.45 5.06 -28.59
C PRO A 3 -17.76 3.68 -28.61
N PRO A 4 -17.13 3.29 -29.72
CA PRO A 4 -16.50 1.97 -29.83
C PRO A 4 -15.23 1.81 -28.96
N VAL A 5 -14.69 2.92 -28.47
CA VAL A 5 -13.52 2.97 -27.60
C VAL A 5 -13.77 3.95 -26.46
N LEU A 6 -13.42 3.55 -25.24
CA LEU A 6 -13.48 4.39 -24.05
C LEU A 6 -12.07 4.54 -23.48
N VAL A 7 -11.69 5.76 -23.11
CA VAL A 7 -10.52 6.01 -22.25
C VAL A 7 -11.01 6.05 -20.82
N MET A 8 -10.49 5.16 -19.99
CA MET A 8 -10.88 5.02 -18.59
C MET A 8 -9.69 5.34 -17.68
N THR A 9 -9.91 6.15 -16.66
CA THR A 9 -8.90 6.54 -15.68
C THR A 9 -9.53 6.68 -14.31
N SER A 10 -8.69 6.76 -13.26
CA SER A 10 -9.14 7.00 -11.89
C SER A 10 -9.75 8.40 -11.73
N GLY A 11 -10.75 8.53 -10.85
CA GLY A 11 -11.40 9.80 -10.52
C GLY A 11 -10.62 10.54 -9.43
N ASN A 12 -9.57 11.27 -9.82
CA ASN A 12 -8.77 12.10 -8.91
C ASN A 12 -8.11 13.26 -9.66
N LEU A 13 -7.73 14.31 -8.94
CA LEU A 13 -6.78 15.29 -9.43
C LEU A 13 -5.36 14.71 -9.36
N GLY A 14 -4.48 15.13 -10.26
CA GLY A 14 -3.12 14.57 -10.36
C GLY A 14 -2.38 14.64 -9.02
N GLY A 15 -1.85 13.50 -8.57
CA GLY A 15 -1.13 13.37 -7.31
C GLY A 15 -2.00 13.23 -6.05
N GLU A 16 -3.33 13.32 -6.17
CA GLU A 16 -4.24 13.15 -5.03
C GLU A 16 -4.83 11.73 -4.98
N PRO A 17 -5.29 11.27 -3.80
CA PRO A 17 -6.04 10.03 -3.69
C PRO A 17 -7.33 10.05 -4.51
N ILE A 18 -7.76 8.88 -4.95
CA ILE A 18 -9.03 8.70 -5.69
C ILE A 18 -10.21 9.19 -4.85
N ALA A 19 -11.11 9.96 -5.47
CA ALA A 19 -12.38 10.35 -4.86
C ALA A 19 -13.29 9.13 -4.76
N PHE A 20 -13.80 8.83 -3.57
CA PHE A 20 -14.63 7.64 -3.32
C PHE A 20 -15.95 7.94 -2.63
N SER A 21 -16.13 9.13 -2.05
CA SER A 21 -17.43 9.61 -1.59
C SER A 21 -18.09 10.50 -2.65
N ASP A 22 -19.42 10.48 -2.73
CA ASP A 22 -20.16 11.26 -3.70
C ASP A 22 -19.90 12.77 -3.52
N ASP A 23 -19.94 13.26 -2.28
CA ASP A 23 -19.70 14.68 -1.98
C ASP A 23 -18.29 15.13 -2.39
N ASP A 24 -17.27 14.30 -2.12
CA ASP A 24 -15.90 14.58 -2.52
C ASP A 24 -15.76 14.58 -4.05
N ALA A 25 -16.34 13.58 -4.72
CA ALA A 25 -16.35 13.50 -6.17
C ALA A 25 -17.03 14.72 -6.80
N PHE A 26 -18.22 15.09 -6.32
CA PHE A 26 -18.95 16.26 -6.85
C PHE A 26 -18.21 17.57 -6.63
N SER A 27 -17.50 17.73 -5.49
CA SER A 27 -16.78 18.98 -5.21
C SER A 27 -15.46 19.06 -5.97
N ARG A 28 -14.65 18.02 -5.96
CA ARG A 28 -13.30 18.03 -6.52
C ARG A 28 -13.25 17.82 -8.02
N LEU A 29 -14.13 17.01 -8.57
CA LEU A 29 -14.10 16.61 -9.98
C LEU A 29 -15.15 17.33 -10.84
N ALA A 30 -15.92 18.28 -10.28
CA ALA A 30 -16.98 19.00 -10.99
C ALA A 30 -16.52 19.70 -12.27
N GLN A 31 -15.24 20.11 -12.33
CA GLN A 31 -14.70 20.76 -13.53
C GLN A 31 -14.17 19.76 -14.59
N LEU A 32 -14.13 18.46 -14.27
CA LEU A 32 -13.59 17.42 -15.12
C LEU A 32 -14.67 16.51 -15.73
N ALA A 33 -15.89 16.54 -15.19
CA ALA A 33 -16.97 15.64 -15.58
C ALA A 33 -18.23 16.40 -15.96
N ASP A 34 -18.84 16.00 -17.09
CA ASP A 34 -20.12 16.53 -17.57
C ASP A 34 -21.31 15.76 -16.99
N GLY A 35 -21.09 14.59 -16.42
CA GLY A 35 -22.11 13.74 -15.85
C GLY A 35 -21.57 12.73 -14.85
N TRP A 36 -22.47 12.22 -14.02
CA TRP A 36 -22.14 11.37 -12.90
C TRP A 36 -23.04 10.13 -12.91
N LEU A 37 -22.43 8.98 -12.67
CA LEU A 37 -23.13 7.76 -12.35
C LEU A 37 -22.76 7.35 -10.93
N TRP A 38 -23.70 7.47 -10.01
CA TRP A 38 -23.49 7.10 -8.61
C TRP A 38 -24.42 5.97 -8.17
N HIS A 39 -24.20 5.46 -6.98
CA HIS A 39 -25.02 4.43 -6.35
C HIS A 39 -25.22 4.75 -4.86
N ASN A 40 -26.23 4.15 -4.26
CA ASN A 40 -26.62 4.35 -2.86
C ASN A 40 -25.85 3.42 -1.88
N ARG A 41 -24.81 2.74 -2.32
CA ARG A 41 -23.98 1.90 -1.48
C ARG A 41 -22.66 2.62 -1.21
N GLU A 42 -22.38 2.90 0.06
CA GLU A 42 -21.17 3.54 0.49
C GLU A 42 -19.91 2.70 0.15
N ILE A 43 -18.85 3.35 -0.29
CA ILE A 43 -17.54 2.74 -0.52
C ILE A 43 -16.76 2.83 0.80
N LEU A 44 -16.62 1.71 1.49
CA LEU A 44 -15.97 1.66 2.79
C LEU A 44 -14.45 1.91 2.70
N ALA A 45 -13.80 1.34 1.70
CA ALA A 45 -12.37 1.49 1.47
C ALA A 45 -12.11 1.76 -0.02
N PRO A 46 -11.49 2.89 -0.36
CA PRO A 46 -11.09 3.17 -1.74
C PRO A 46 -10.02 2.18 -2.17
N CYS A 47 -10.11 1.71 -3.40
CA CYS A 47 -9.16 0.76 -3.96
C CYS A 47 -8.98 1.02 -5.45
N ASP A 48 -7.80 1.44 -5.85
CA ASP A 48 -7.42 1.69 -7.23
C ASP A 48 -7.22 0.35 -7.99
N ASP A 49 -6.97 0.41 -9.28
CA ASP A 49 -6.73 -0.78 -10.08
C ASP A 49 -5.32 -1.34 -9.83
N SER A 50 -5.23 -2.66 -9.81
CA SER A 50 -3.95 -3.36 -9.76
C SER A 50 -3.21 -3.23 -11.09
N VAL A 51 -1.89 -3.23 -11.04
CA VAL A 51 -1.03 -3.26 -12.22
C VAL A 51 -0.30 -4.60 -12.24
N VAL A 52 -0.49 -5.36 -13.30
CA VAL A 52 0.05 -6.70 -13.46
C VAL A 52 0.81 -6.77 -14.77
N ARG A 53 1.94 -7.46 -14.76
CA ARG A 53 2.67 -7.87 -15.95
C ARG A 53 2.61 -9.39 -16.08
N VAL A 54 2.50 -9.88 -17.28
CA VAL A 54 2.70 -11.31 -17.56
C VAL A 54 4.14 -11.52 -18.00
N PHE A 55 4.87 -12.38 -17.31
CA PHE A 55 6.24 -12.75 -17.63
C PHE A 55 6.36 -14.27 -17.58
N ASP A 56 6.84 -14.84 -18.66
CA ASP A 56 7.01 -16.31 -18.85
C ASP A 56 5.72 -17.10 -18.48
N GLY A 57 4.56 -16.57 -18.92
CA GLY A 57 3.26 -17.17 -18.69
C GLY A 57 2.70 -17.01 -17.25
N ASN A 58 3.43 -16.36 -16.35
CA ASN A 58 3.03 -16.14 -14.96
C ASN A 58 2.65 -14.67 -14.72
N GLU A 59 1.68 -14.45 -13.85
CA GLU A 59 1.35 -13.12 -13.35
C GLU A 59 2.44 -12.57 -12.43
N LEU A 60 2.88 -11.35 -12.70
CA LEU A 60 3.77 -10.58 -11.84
C LEU A 60 3.04 -9.31 -11.40
N PRO A 61 2.50 -9.26 -10.17
CA PRO A 61 1.88 -8.05 -9.66
C PRO A 61 2.93 -6.95 -9.44
N ILE A 62 2.77 -5.83 -10.14
CA ILE A 62 3.61 -4.64 -9.97
C ILE A 62 3.04 -3.73 -8.89
N ARG A 63 1.69 -3.62 -8.88
CA ARG A 63 0.94 -2.89 -7.85
C ARG A 63 -0.23 -3.76 -7.40
N ARG A 64 -0.23 -4.11 -6.12
CA ARG A 64 -1.33 -4.86 -5.51
C ARG A 64 -2.39 -3.88 -5.05
N SER A 65 -3.58 -3.99 -5.63
CA SER A 65 -4.74 -3.18 -5.27
C SER A 65 -6.01 -4.02 -5.47
N ARG A 66 -7.00 -3.57 -6.21
CA ARG A 66 -8.25 -4.29 -6.42
C ARG A 66 -8.01 -5.72 -6.93
N GLY A 67 -8.59 -6.70 -6.23
CA GLY A 67 -8.45 -8.12 -6.55
C GLY A 67 -7.23 -8.79 -5.89
N TYR A 68 -6.23 -8.04 -5.45
CA TYR A 68 -5.05 -8.55 -4.74
C TYR A 68 -4.98 -8.12 -3.27
N SER A 69 -5.32 -6.87 -3.00
CA SER A 69 -5.44 -6.36 -1.63
C SER A 69 -6.89 -6.60 -1.14
N PRO A 70 -7.11 -7.02 0.11
CA PRO A 70 -6.15 -7.34 1.16
C PRO A 70 -5.83 -8.84 1.29
N LEU A 71 -5.75 -9.58 0.19
CA LEU A 71 -5.39 -11.01 0.26
C LEU A 71 -4.00 -11.17 0.88
N PRO A 72 -3.83 -12.13 1.82
CA PRO A 72 -2.55 -12.32 2.49
C PRO A 72 -1.48 -12.83 1.52
N VAL A 73 -0.24 -12.44 1.80
CA VAL A 73 0.96 -13.07 1.25
C VAL A 73 1.56 -13.99 2.30
N THR A 74 2.12 -15.12 1.85
CA THR A 74 2.84 -16.03 2.73
C THR A 74 4.23 -15.50 3.00
N LEU A 75 4.62 -15.44 4.28
CA LEU A 75 5.97 -15.09 4.69
C LEU A 75 6.78 -16.39 4.93
N PRO A 76 8.04 -16.44 4.47
CA PRO A 76 8.88 -17.64 4.64
C PRO A 76 9.34 -17.85 6.08
N ILE A 77 9.24 -16.80 6.92
CA ILE A 77 9.55 -16.86 8.34
C ILE A 77 8.39 -16.26 9.14
N PRO A 78 8.09 -16.77 10.35
CA PRO A 78 7.11 -16.15 11.21
C PRO A 78 7.61 -14.83 11.78
N VAL A 79 6.71 -13.86 11.89
CA VAL A 79 7.00 -12.54 12.45
C VAL A 79 6.06 -12.24 13.62
N PRO A 80 6.46 -11.43 14.61
CA PRO A 80 5.55 -10.92 15.63
C PRO A 80 4.50 -10.01 15.00
N PRO A 81 3.40 -9.67 15.70
CA PRO A 81 2.43 -8.68 15.24
C PRO A 81 3.13 -7.37 14.86
N THR A 82 3.13 -7.04 13.60
CA THR A 82 3.97 -5.97 13.02
C THR A 82 3.16 -5.07 12.10
N LEU A 83 3.40 -3.75 12.20
CA LEU A 83 3.01 -2.75 11.21
C LEU A 83 4.25 -2.25 10.48
N ALA A 84 4.33 -2.48 9.18
CA ALA A 84 5.32 -1.86 8.29
C ALA A 84 4.68 -0.65 7.59
N VAL A 85 5.25 0.54 7.78
CA VAL A 85 4.65 1.79 7.31
C VAL A 85 5.00 2.16 5.87
N GLY A 86 5.91 1.39 5.23
CA GLY A 86 6.33 1.64 3.85
C GLY A 86 7.20 2.89 3.67
N ALA A 87 7.58 3.14 2.43
CA ALA A 87 8.33 4.32 2.01
C ALA A 87 7.39 5.51 1.75
N ASP A 88 7.94 6.68 1.40
CA ASP A 88 7.12 7.87 1.14
C ASP A 88 6.52 7.91 -0.26
N LEU A 89 7.24 7.44 -1.28
CA LEU A 89 6.74 7.43 -2.66
C LEU A 89 5.93 6.17 -2.92
N LYS A 90 4.77 6.33 -3.57
CA LYS A 90 3.85 5.24 -3.92
C LYS A 90 3.57 4.31 -2.73
N ASN A 91 3.32 4.93 -1.58
CA ASN A 91 3.18 4.24 -0.32
C ASN A 91 2.16 3.11 -0.37
N THR A 92 2.52 2.02 0.26
CA THR A 92 1.66 0.94 0.77
C THR A 92 2.13 0.61 2.17
N LEU A 93 1.21 0.31 3.06
CA LEU A 93 1.53 -0.22 4.37
C LEU A 93 1.23 -1.72 4.43
N ALA A 94 1.77 -2.40 5.42
CA ALA A 94 1.45 -3.80 5.66
C ALA A 94 1.31 -4.08 7.15
N VAL A 95 0.37 -4.96 7.48
CA VAL A 95 0.32 -5.63 8.79
C VAL A 95 0.71 -7.09 8.61
N ALA A 96 1.37 -7.66 9.59
CA ALA A 96 1.84 -9.04 9.52
C ALA A 96 1.81 -9.70 10.89
N GLU A 97 1.55 -11.02 10.91
CA GLU A 97 1.64 -11.86 12.08
C GLU A 97 1.89 -13.32 11.68
N GLY A 98 2.74 -13.99 12.42
CA GLY A 98 3.12 -15.37 12.11
C GLY A 98 3.68 -15.49 10.70
N GLY A 99 3.16 -16.40 9.91
CA GLY A 99 3.57 -16.63 8.53
C GLY A 99 2.75 -15.86 7.47
N ARG A 100 2.05 -14.79 7.84
CA ARG A 100 1.17 -14.05 6.93
C ARG A 100 1.42 -12.56 7.00
N GLY A 101 1.33 -11.91 5.84
CA GLY A 101 1.35 -10.46 5.72
C GLY A 101 0.20 -9.98 4.84
N TRP A 102 -0.39 -8.84 5.17
CA TRP A 102 -1.46 -8.19 4.42
C TRP A 102 -1.01 -6.79 4.02
N LEU A 103 -0.97 -6.54 2.73
CA LEU A 103 -0.61 -5.23 2.20
C LEU A 103 -1.87 -4.40 1.96
N SER A 104 -1.78 -3.11 2.23
CA SER A 104 -2.81 -2.17 1.81
C SER A 104 -2.86 -2.05 0.28
N GLN A 105 -3.94 -1.46 -0.22
CA GLN A 105 -3.94 -0.90 -1.56
C GLN A 105 -2.88 0.21 -1.69
N HIS A 106 -2.58 0.62 -2.90
CA HIS A 106 -1.75 1.78 -3.17
C HIS A 106 -2.37 3.04 -2.56
N LEU A 107 -1.60 3.81 -1.79
CA LEU A 107 -2.04 5.02 -1.09
C LEU A 107 -1.58 6.30 -1.79
N GLY A 108 -0.43 6.25 -2.45
CA GLY A 108 0.18 7.40 -3.10
C GLY A 108 1.36 7.99 -2.33
N ASP A 109 1.78 9.19 -2.71
CA ASP A 109 2.94 9.83 -2.13
C ASP A 109 2.56 10.54 -0.81
N MET A 110 3.37 10.34 0.23
CA MET A 110 3.09 10.76 1.61
C MET A 110 3.26 12.26 1.86
N ASP A 111 3.39 13.07 0.82
CA ASP A 111 3.63 14.51 0.92
C ASP A 111 2.35 15.35 1.15
N GLY A 112 1.17 14.76 0.93
CA GLY A 112 -0.13 15.40 1.10
C GLY A 112 -0.86 15.00 2.39
N LEU A 113 -1.64 15.94 2.96
CA LEU A 113 -2.51 15.65 4.10
C LEU A 113 -3.58 14.61 3.77
N ALA A 114 -4.09 14.62 2.54
CA ALA A 114 -5.07 13.64 2.07
C ALA A 114 -4.50 12.21 2.08
N THR A 115 -3.25 12.04 1.62
CA THR A 115 -2.58 10.73 1.65
C THR A 115 -2.29 10.27 3.08
N LEU A 116 -1.91 11.18 3.98
CA LEU A 116 -1.74 10.85 5.41
C LEU A 116 -3.05 10.38 6.05
N SER A 117 -4.17 11.03 5.72
CA SER A 117 -5.49 10.59 6.18
C SER A 117 -5.89 9.24 5.59
N ALA A 118 -5.62 9.02 4.29
CA ALA A 118 -5.85 7.74 3.64
C ALA A 118 -4.99 6.61 4.24
N PHE A 119 -3.74 6.93 4.62
CA PHE A 119 -2.83 6.02 5.31
C PHE A 119 -3.41 5.57 6.66
N ASP A 120 -3.85 6.51 7.50
CA ASP A 120 -4.46 6.18 8.81
C ASP A 120 -5.72 5.33 8.64
N SER A 121 -6.57 5.66 7.67
CA SER A 121 -7.78 4.91 7.38
C SER A 121 -7.47 3.48 6.91
N ALA A 122 -6.50 3.32 6.01
CA ALA A 122 -6.09 2.01 5.50
C ALA A 122 -5.46 1.14 6.59
N ARG A 123 -4.66 1.75 7.48
CA ARG A 123 -4.08 1.07 8.65
C ARG A 123 -5.17 0.53 9.56
N LEU A 124 -6.08 1.39 10.02
CA LEU A 124 -7.19 0.99 10.89
C LEU A 124 -8.05 -0.09 10.24
N HIS A 125 -8.32 0.05 8.94
CA HIS A 125 -9.08 -0.95 8.20
C HIS A 125 -8.38 -2.32 8.18
N LEU A 126 -7.07 -2.37 7.88
CA LEU A 126 -6.32 -3.63 7.87
C LEU A 126 -6.20 -4.24 9.27
N GLU A 127 -5.92 -3.45 10.31
CA GLU A 127 -5.87 -3.93 11.69
C GLU A 127 -7.22 -4.53 12.10
N THR A 128 -8.33 -3.85 11.78
CA THR A 128 -9.68 -4.35 12.07
C THR A 128 -10.01 -5.62 11.30
N LEU A 129 -9.67 -5.65 10.00
CA LEU A 129 -10.00 -6.77 9.12
C LEU A 129 -9.22 -8.04 9.47
N THR A 130 -7.95 -7.88 9.84
CA THR A 130 -7.05 -9.00 10.13
C THR A 130 -7.06 -9.42 11.60
N GLY A 131 -7.49 -8.53 12.49
CA GLY A 131 -7.38 -8.71 13.95
C GLY A 131 -5.95 -8.60 14.48
N VAL A 132 -4.99 -8.17 13.64
CA VAL A 132 -3.60 -7.98 14.06
C VAL A 132 -3.48 -6.69 14.87
N GLU A 133 -2.98 -6.81 16.09
CA GLU A 133 -2.63 -5.68 16.97
C GLU A 133 -1.10 -5.50 16.97
N PRO A 134 -0.55 -4.56 16.19
CA PRO A 134 0.88 -4.45 16.03
C PRO A 134 1.63 -4.16 17.33
N GLU A 135 2.59 -5.00 17.64
CA GLU A 135 3.52 -4.84 18.77
C GLU A 135 4.83 -4.14 18.35
N VAL A 136 5.13 -4.16 17.06
CA VAL A 136 6.34 -3.57 16.47
C VAL A 136 5.99 -2.73 15.27
N LEU A 137 6.64 -1.57 15.12
CA LEU A 137 6.59 -0.74 13.91
C LEU A 137 7.88 -0.90 13.12
N VAL A 138 7.75 -1.16 11.83
CA VAL A 138 8.88 -1.23 10.89
C VAL A 138 8.83 -0.01 9.97
N VAL A 139 9.95 0.70 9.86
CA VAL A 139 10.08 1.93 9.10
C VAL A 139 11.25 1.86 8.14
N ASP A 140 11.22 2.64 7.08
CA ASP A 140 12.40 2.88 6.27
C ASP A 140 13.45 3.65 7.09
N ALA A 141 14.72 3.28 6.94
CA ALA A 141 15.83 3.96 7.62
C ALA A 141 16.12 5.36 7.05
N HIS A 142 15.44 5.78 5.99
CA HIS A 142 15.62 7.10 5.39
C HIS A 142 15.15 8.21 6.35
N PRO A 143 16.02 9.16 6.72
CA PRO A 143 15.74 10.12 7.79
C PRO A 143 14.66 11.15 7.45
N GLY A 144 14.40 11.37 6.17
CA GLY A 144 13.44 12.38 5.69
C GLY A 144 12.03 11.85 5.42
N TYR A 145 11.76 10.55 5.59
CA TYR A 145 10.47 9.98 5.26
C TYR A 145 9.40 10.35 6.29
N ARG A 146 8.25 10.81 5.78
CA ARG A 146 7.08 11.18 6.57
C ARG A 146 6.38 9.97 7.17
N SER A 147 6.41 8.84 6.48
CA SER A 147 5.94 7.55 7.00
C SER A 147 6.71 7.16 8.29
N ALA A 148 8.04 7.29 8.29
CA ALA A 148 8.85 7.08 9.47
C ALA A 148 8.58 8.11 10.59
N ALA A 149 8.40 9.38 10.22
CA ALA A 149 8.02 10.43 11.17
C ALA A 149 6.62 10.19 11.75
N TRP A 150 5.67 9.68 10.96
CA TRP A 150 4.36 9.24 11.44
C TRP A 150 4.51 8.13 12.49
N ALA A 151 5.32 7.11 12.21
CA ALA A 151 5.58 6.02 13.16
C ALA A 151 6.16 6.55 14.48
N GLY A 152 7.12 7.48 14.41
CA GLY A 152 7.70 8.12 15.60
C GLY A 152 6.67 8.82 16.50
N ARG A 153 5.64 9.42 15.90
CA ARG A 153 4.56 10.09 16.65
C ARG A 153 3.51 9.12 17.18
N ASN A 154 3.33 7.96 16.54
CA ASN A 154 2.22 7.04 16.79
C ASN A 154 2.64 5.71 17.42
N ALA A 155 3.94 5.48 17.63
CA ALA A 155 4.43 4.22 18.20
C ALA A 155 3.96 3.97 19.64
N GLY A 156 3.78 5.03 20.43
CA GLY A 156 3.58 4.88 21.88
C GLY A 156 4.79 4.20 22.52
N THR A 157 4.57 3.07 23.18
CA THR A 157 5.63 2.26 23.80
C THR A 157 6.19 1.17 22.89
N ARG A 158 5.64 1.01 21.68
CA ARG A 158 6.06 -0.03 20.74
C ARG A 158 7.43 0.28 20.15
N PRO A 159 8.32 -0.70 20.04
CA PRO A 159 9.61 -0.52 19.41
C PRO A 159 9.46 -0.19 17.92
N ILE A 160 10.29 0.73 17.45
CA ILE A 160 10.46 1.06 16.04
C ILE A 160 11.73 0.37 15.52
N ARG A 161 11.60 -0.34 14.41
CA ARG A 161 12.70 -1.06 13.74
C ARG A 161 12.96 -0.43 12.38
N PRO A 162 14.06 0.31 12.22
CA PRO A 162 14.45 0.83 10.92
C PRO A 162 15.03 -0.30 10.05
N VAL A 163 14.65 -0.28 8.75
CA VAL A 163 15.15 -1.21 7.73
C VAL A 163 15.73 -0.37 6.59
N GLN A 164 16.91 -0.73 6.12
CA GLN A 164 17.52 -0.06 4.99
C GLN A 164 16.74 -0.38 3.70
N HIS A 165 16.47 0.65 2.88
CA HIS A 165 15.58 0.59 1.72
C HIS A 165 15.91 -0.55 0.75
N HIS A 166 17.16 -0.61 0.29
CA HIS A 166 17.58 -1.66 -0.65
C HIS A 166 17.56 -3.06 -0.04
N HIS A 167 17.77 -3.17 1.30
CA HIS A 167 17.60 -4.45 2.00
C HIS A 167 16.12 -4.89 1.95
N ALA A 168 15.19 -3.95 2.12
CA ALA A 168 13.76 -4.27 2.02
C ALA A 168 13.38 -4.79 0.63
N HIS A 169 13.93 -4.20 -0.45
CA HIS A 169 13.74 -4.71 -1.81
C HIS A 169 14.23 -6.16 -1.97
N ILE A 170 15.43 -6.46 -1.48
CA ILE A 170 15.97 -7.82 -1.56
C ILE A 170 15.14 -8.80 -0.71
N ALA A 171 14.77 -8.41 0.50
CA ALA A 171 13.94 -9.23 1.38
C ALA A 171 12.55 -9.53 0.77
N ALA A 172 11.95 -8.57 0.07
CA ALA A 172 10.69 -8.78 -0.64
C ALA A 172 10.81 -9.85 -1.73
N VAL A 173 11.85 -9.78 -2.56
CA VAL A 173 12.12 -10.79 -3.59
C VAL A 173 12.42 -12.16 -2.95
N MET A 174 13.17 -12.19 -1.86
CA MET A 174 13.42 -13.44 -1.12
C MET A 174 12.10 -14.05 -0.62
N ALA A 175 11.21 -13.24 -0.06
CA ALA A 175 9.92 -13.71 0.43
C ALA A 175 9.04 -14.27 -0.70
N GLU A 176 8.99 -13.62 -1.85
CA GLU A 176 8.26 -14.11 -3.04
C GLU A 176 8.75 -15.47 -3.51
N HIS A 177 10.05 -15.76 -3.34
CA HIS A 177 10.65 -17.05 -3.69
C HIS A 177 10.76 -18.03 -2.52
N GLY A 178 10.12 -17.76 -1.39
CA GLY A 178 10.10 -18.63 -0.22
C GLY A 178 11.48 -18.81 0.45
N LEU A 179 12.40 -17.85 0.25
CA LEU A 179 13.73 -17.89 0.86
C LEU A 179 13.68 -17.31 2.28
N ASP A 180 14.02 -18.13 3.25
CA ASP A 180 13.92 -17.84 4.68
C ASP A 180 15.18 -17.20 5.30
N GLY A 181 16.20 -16.91 4.49
CA GLY A 181 17.46 -16.33 4.94
C GLY A 181 18.47 -17.33 5.51
N THR A 182 18.17 -18.62 5.52
CA THR A 182 19.14 -19.66 5.96
C THR A 182 20.30 -19.82 4.98
N ARG A 183 20.14 -19.39 3.73
CA ARG A 183 21.19 -19.39 2.71
C ARG A 183 21.57 -17.95 2.36
N PRO A 184 22.87 -17.64 2.23
CA PRO A 184 23.31 -16.34 1.78
C PRO A 184 22.87 -16.11 0.32
N VAL A 185 22.44 -14.89 0.03
CA VAL A 185 22.09 -14.44 -1.33
C VAL A 185 22.89 -13.21 -1.71
N ILE A 186 23.10 -13.01 -3.00
CA ILE A 186 23.61 -11.76 -3.55
C ILE A 186 22.41 -11.02 -4.15
N GLY A 187 22.07 -9.86 -3.59
CA GLY A 187 20.99 -9.03 -4.05
C GLY A 187 21.49 -7.81 -4.81
N PHE A 188 20.80 -7.46 -5.90
CA PHE A 188 21.02 -6.24 -6.66
C PHE A 188 19.76 -5.40 -6.59
N ALA A 189 19.87 -4.18 -6.04
CA ALA A 189 18.80 -3.20 -6.02
C ALA A 189 19.20 -2.01 -6.90
N PHE A 190 18.43 -1.75 -7.96
CA PHE A 190 18.66 -0.66 -8.92
C PHE A 190 17.68 0.48 -8.65
N ASP A 191 17.60 0.88 -7.40
CA ASP A 191 16.77 1.99 -6.98
C ASP A 191 17.61 3.23 -6.73
N GLY A 192 17.04 4.42 -7.01
CA GLY A 192 17.67 5.69 -6.73
C GLY A 192 17.76 5.96 -5.22
N THR A 193 18.66 6.85 -4.84
CA THR A 193 18.79 7.37 -3.47
C THR A 193 18.11 8.71 -3.35
#